data_9d9868bad3e057d52863f2aa195a3d58
#
_entry.id   9d9868bad3e057d52863f2aa195a3d58
#
_cell.length_a   1.000
_cell.length_b   1.000
_cell.length_c   1.000
_cell.angle_alpha   90.00
_cell.angle_beta   90.00
_cell.angle_gamma   90.00
#
_symmetry.space_group_name_H-M   'P 1'
#
loop_
_entity.id
_entity.type
_entity.pdbx_description
1 polymer ?
#
loop_
_entity_poly.entity_id
_entity_poly.type
_entity_poly.pdbx_seq_one_letter_code
_entity_poly.pdbx_strand_id
1 'polypeptide(L)'
;LWMFGSRGLYRYYEKDILSNASPEYISFTKNDGIISNITEKSTNYVSKTGVVYVCCDEGLCRINLNSEYVNEVAPRVRIASIEVDGTEHQFSDLDGQIDVPKNTNRITIKFSVLSYVNRADISVEYYLEGFESEKRTLTGTDKMEVEYTNLEGGTYRFMLTAKNADGVECEQPLTFVIDKELGFFETNLAKMLLVIFIVLLILVGIAVARSIFKLLRRQNEQVEELRQRMIM
;
A
#
# COMPACT_ATOMS: atom_id res chain seq x y z
N LEU A 1 -5.90 12.81 34.22
CA LEU A 1 -5.12 11.99 35.13
C LEU A 1 -3.78 11.58 34.49
N TRP A 2 -2.69 11.63 35.28
CA TRP A 2 -1.37 11.16 34.83
C TRP A 2 -1.00 9.88 35.56
N MET A 3 -0.49 8.90 34.83
CA MET A 3 -0.01 7.63 35.36
C MET A 3 1.46 7.44 34.98
N PHE A 4 2.25 6.92 35.90
CA PHE A 4 3.67 6.59 35.70
C PHE A 4 3.77 5.09 35.48
N GLY A 5 4.29 4.69 34.35
CA GLY A 5 4.60 3.31 34.01
C GLY A 5 6.10 3.14 33.78
N SER A 6 6.61 1.91 33.78
CA SER A 6 8.05 1.63 33.59
C SER A 6 8.59 2.17 32.25
N ARG A 7 7.77 2.27 31.21
CA ARG A 7 8.19 2.70 29.88
C ARG A 7 7.93 4.18 29.59
N GLY A 8 7.17 4.90 30.45
CA GLY A 8 6.82 6.30 30.20
C GLY A 8 5.70 6.82 31.09
N LEU A 9 5.26 8.03 30.76
CA LEU A 9 4.07 8.65 31.33
C LEU A 9 2.87 8.46 30.43
N TYR A 10 1.71 8.35 31.05
CA TYR A 10 0.44 8.18 30.34
C TYR A 10 -0.56 9.22 30.83
N ARG A 11 -1.12 10.00 29.93
CA ARG A 11 -2.16 10.99 30.22
C ARG A 11 -3.51 10.44 29.78
N TYR A 12 -4.42 10.28 30.74
CA TYR A 12 -5.79 9.84 30.50
C TYR A 12 -6.75 11.01 30.70
N TYR A 13 -7.82 11.05 29.92
CA TYR A 13 -8.94 11.94 30.20
C TYR A 13 -9.78 11.33 31.31
N GLU A 14 -10.13 12.15 32.32
CA GLU A 14 -10.86 11.68 33.50
C GLU A 14 -12.23 11.08 33.16
N LYS A 15 -12.94 11.70 32.21
CA LYS A 15 -14.24 11.24 31.70
C LYS A 15 -14.17 9.80 31.13
N ASP A 16 -13.09 9.43 30.49
CA ASP A 16 -12.94 8.14 29.82
C ASP A 16 -12.69 7.02 30.85
N ILE A 17 -11.93 7.35 31.91
CA ILE A 17 -11.71 6.41 33.02
C ILE A 17 -13.01 6.15 33.79
N LEU A 18 -13.83 7.17 34.02
CA LEU A 18 -15.09 7.07 34.76
C LEU A 18 -16.20 6.36 33.96
N SER A 19 -16.11 6.31 32.64
CA SER A 19 -17.11 5.71 31.76
C SER A 19 -17.02 4.18 31.62
N ASN A 20 -16.05 3.52 32.24
CA ASN A 20 -15.76 2.08 32.10
C ASN A 20 -15.50 1.62 30.63
N ALA A 21 -15.31 2.55 29.70
CA ALA A 21 -14.84 2.28 28.34
C ALA A 21 -13.33 2.02 28.35
N SER A 22 -12.79 1.46 27.27
CA SER A 22 -11.33 1.44 27.07
C SER A 22 -10.84 2.88 26.95
N PRO A 23 -10.16 3.44 27.98
CA PRO A 23 -9.83 4.85 27.99
C PRO A 23 -8.75 5.14 26.95
N GLU A 24 -8.98 6.17 26.14
CA GLU A 24 -7.94 6.70 25.28
C GLU A 24 -6.88 7.39 26.15
N TYR A 25 -5.62 7.21 25.78
CA TYR A 25 -4.51 7.84 26.49
C TYR A 25 -3.44 8.35 25.53
N ILE A 26 -2.75 9.38 25.98
CA ILE A 26 -1.54 9.88 25.32
C ILE A 26 -0.34 9.35 26.09
N SER A 27 0.61 8.71 25.42
CA SER A 27 1.83 8.20 26.02
C SER A 27 3.01 9.11 25.73
N PHE A 28 3.87 9.29 26.72
CA PHE A 28 5.15 9.98 26.62
C PHE A 28 6.26 8.98 26.98
N THR A 29 7.07 8.65 25.99
CA THR A 29 8.08 7.60 26.04
C THR A 29 9.48 8.16 25.73
N LYS A 30 10.46 7.29 25.53
CA LYS A 30 11.78 7.67 25.02
C LYS A 30 11.71 8.41 23.68
N ASN A 31 10.75 8.09 22.84
CA ASN A 31 10.56 8.75 21.54
C ASN A 31 10.09 10.20 21.69
N ASP A 32 9.51 10.54 22.85
CA ASP A 32 8.99 11.87 23.17
C ASP A 32 9.93 12.67 24.10
N GLY A 33 11.16 12.18 24.32
CA GLY A 33 12.20 12.89 25.07
C GLY A 33 12.40 12.43 26.53
N ILE A 34 11.77 11.34 26.95
CA ILE A 34 12.13 10.66 28.19
C ILE A 34 13.47 9.96 28.01
N ILE A 35 14.47 10.29 28.83
CA ILE A 35 15.86 9.85 28.59
C ILE A 35 16.06 8.33 28.65
N SER A 36 15.31 7.64 29.53
CA SER A 36 15.39 6.20 29.73
C SER A 36 14.11 5.65 30.37
N ASN A 37 14.06 4.38 30.73
CA ASN A 37 12.93 3.83 31.48
C ASN A 37 12.79 4.53 32.84
N ILE A 38 11.56 4.62 33.31
CA ILE A 38 11.30 5.17 34.65
C ILE A 38 11.75 4.14 35.68
N THR A 39 12.58 4.56 36.61
CA THR A 39 13.16 3.69 37.63
C THR A 39 12.08 3.12 38.56
N GLU A 40 12.06 1.81 38.70
CA GLU A 40 11.16 1.14 39.63
C GLU A 40 11.45 1.56 41.08
N LYS A 41 10.39 1.67 41.88
CA LYS A 41 10.47 2.01 43.30
C LYS A 41 11.08 3.39 43.61
N SER A 42 11.16 4.29 42.60
CA SER A 42 11.53 5.67 42.82
C SER A 42 10.33 6.54 43.20
N THR A 43 10.59 7.67 43.88
CA THR A 43 9.55 8.66 44.17
C THR A 43 9.61 9.76 43.11
N ASN A 44 8.55 9.94 42.35
CA ASN A 44 8.41 11.06 41.43
C ASN A 44 7.80 12.26 42.16
N TYR A 45 8.23 13.46 41.81
CA TYR A 45 7.77 14.68 42.45
C TYR A 45 6.99 15.56 41.48
N VAL A 46 5.80 16.00 41.89
CA VAL A 46 4.97 16.96 41.16
C VAL A 46 4.98 18.28 41.90
N SER A 47 5.47 19.32 41.23
CA SER A 47 5.49 20.68 41.80
C SER A 47 4.10 21.32 41.78
N LYS A 48 3.87 22.35 42.59
CA LYS A 48 2.62 23.14 42.58
C LYS A 48 2.37 23.86 41.23
N THR A 49 3.38 24.02 40.41
CA THR A 49 3.33 24.66 39.11
C THR A 49 3.09 23.68 37.97
N GLY A 50 2.77 22.41 38.26
CA GLY A 50 2.55 21.39 37.23
C GLY A 50 3.79 20.84 36.55
N VAL A 51 4.97 21.04 37.17
CA VAL A 51 6.21 20.43 36.70
C VAL A 51 6.42 19.10 37.42
N VAL A 52 6.64 18.03 36.70
CA VAL A 52 6.96 16.70 37.22
C VAL A 52 8.46 16.44 37.06
N TYR A 53 9.05 15.91 38.11
CA TYR A 53 10.39 15.36 38.09
C TYR A 53 10.30 13.84 38.17
N VAL A 54 10.76 13.17 37.14
CA VAL A 54 10.67 11.72 37.00
C VAL A 54 12.07 11.13 37.09
N CYS A 55 12.26 10.22 38.03
CA CYS A 55 13.50 9.46 38.09
C CYS A 55 13.54 8.38 37.02
N CYS A 56 14.55 8.45 36.19
CA CYS A 56 14.81 7.47 35.13
C CYS A 56 16.12 6.73 35.41
N ASP A 57 16.33 5.57 34.81
CA ASP A 57 17.55 4.76 35.05
C ASP A 57 18.83 5.51 34.70
N GLU A 58 18.79 6.42 33.73
CA GLU A 58 19.95 7.19 33.26
C GLU A 58 19.96 8.66 33.75
N GLY A 59 19.01 9.06 34.63
CA GLY A 59 18.97 10.41 35.15
C GLY A 59 17.59 10.91 35.55
N LEU A 60 17.42 12.23 35.59
CA LEU A 60 16.20 12.91 36.03
C LEU A 60 15.55 13.63 34.81
N CYS A 61 14.33 13.26 34.49
CA CYS A 61 13.51 13.99 33.54
C CYS A 61 12.67 15.07 34.22
N ARG A 62 12.62 16.25 33.60
CA ARG A 62 11.76 17.36 33.99
C ARG A 62 10.69 17.56 32.92
N ILE A 63 9.44 17.37 33.28
CA ILE A 63 8.31 17.43 32.35
C ILE A 63 7.33 18.49 32.88
N ASN A 64 6.94 19.42 32.02
CA ASN A 64 5.87 20.37 32.29
C ASN A 64 4.52 19.80 31.83
N LEU A 65 3.67 19.43 32.80
CA LEU A 65 2.34 18.85 32.48
C LEU A 65 1.34 19.84 31.88
N ASN A 66 1.62 21.14 31.98
CA ASN A 66 0.76 22.20 31.45
C ASN A 66 1.13 22.59 30.02
N SER A 67 2.25 22.12 29.49
CA SER A 67 2.61 22.31 28.09
C SER A 67 1.98 21.21 27.27
N GLU A 68 1.09 21.58 26.38
CA GLU A 68 0.66 20.68 25.32
C GLU A 68 1.76 20.66 24.25
N TYR A 69 2.56 19.61 24.28
CA TYR A 69 3.54 19.37 23.21
C TYR A 69 2.80 18.72 22.05
N VAL A 70 2.24 19.52 21.18
CA VAL A 70 1.79 19.10 19.86
C VAL A 70 2.89 19.45 18.88
N ASN A 71 3.38 18.49 18.15
CA ASN A 71 4.32 18.74 17.07
C ASN A 71 3.55 19.27 15.85
N GLU A 72 3.45 20.59 15.74
CA GLU A 72 2.80 21.27 14.62
C GLU A 72 3.62 21.21 13.31
N VAL A 73 4.85 20.65 13.36
CA VAL A 73 5.71 20.58 12.18
C VAL A 73 5.23 19.45 11.27
N ALA A 74 4.79 19.82 10.07
CA ALA A 74 4.37 18.88 9.05
C ALA A 74 5.54 17.98 8.62
N PRO A 75 5.33 16.66 8.48
CA PRO A 75 6.36 15.76 7.98
C PRO A 75 6.64 16.05 6.50
N ARG A 76 7.89 15.86 6.07
CA ARG A 76 8.28 15.97 4.66
C ARG A 76 8.47 14.61 4.06
N VAL A 77 7.82 14.36 2.93
CA VAL A 77 7.94 13.11 2.17
C VAL A 77 8.85 13.30 0.96
N ARG A 78 9.69 12.31 0.69
CA ARG A 78 10.56 12.28 -0.50
C ARG A 78 10.63 10.87 -1.05
N ILE A 79 10.57 10.72 -2.37
CA ILE A 79 11.03 9.48 -3.01
C ILE A 79 12.56 9.48 -3.00
N ALA A 80 13.12 8.39 -2.54
CA ALA A 80 14.58 8.18 -2.54
C ALA A 80 15.00 7.64 -3.91
N SER A 81 14.40 6.52 -4.33
CA SER A 81 14.67 5.89 -5.60
C SER A 81 13.50 5.02 -6.05
N ILE A 82 13.48 4.70 -7.34
CA ILE A 82 12.55 3.76 -7.95
C ILE A 82 13.38 2.66 -8.59
N GLU A 83 13.10 1.42 -8.20
CA GLU A 83 13.78 0.24 -8.73
C GLU A 83 12.87 -0.48 -9.71
N VAL A 84 13.33 -0.68 -10.94
CA VAL A 84 12.62 -1.36 -12.03
C VAL A 84 13.39 -2.66 -12.34
N ASP A 85 12.81 -3.82 -12.01
CA ASP A 85 13.44 -5.15 -12.17
C ASP A 85 14.89 -5.23 -11.67
N GLY A 86 15.18 -4.58 -10.52
CA GLY A 86 16.52 -4.55 -9.91
C GLY A 86 17.42 -3.41 -10.39
N THR A 87 16.99 -2.61 -11.36
CA THR A 87 17.73 -1.40 -11.78
C THR A 87 17.21 -0.20 -11.02
N GLU A 88 18.09 0.45 -10.27
CA GLU A 88 17.73 1.60 -9.43
C GLU A 88 17.87 2.93 -10.20
N HIS A 89 16.81 3.72 -10.18
CA HIS A 89 16.73 5.07 -10.72
C HIS A 89 16.58 6.07 -9.59
N GLN A 90 17.46 7.08 -9.54
CA GLN A 90 17.33 8.15 -8.55
C GLN A 90 16.17 9.06 -8.94
N PHE A 91 15.33 9.43 -7.99
CA PHE A 91 14.16 10.27 -8.26
C PHE A 91 14.54 11.69 -8.73
N SER A 92 15.71 12.17 -8.33
CA SER A 92 16.24 13.46 -8.81
C SER A 92 16.44 13.53 -10.33
N ASP A 93 16.60 12.39 -10.97
CA ASP A 93 16.88 12.26 -12.41
C ASP A 93 15.59 12.08 -13.23
N LEU A 94 14.44 12.02 -12.52
CA LEU A 94 13.11 11.79 -13.11
C LEU A 94 12.30 13.09 -12.99
N ASP A 95 11.85 13.64 -14.08
CA ASP A 95 11.01 14.86 -14.14
C ASP A 95 9.56 14.61 -13.67
N GLY A 96 9.40 13.90 -12.55
CA GLY A 96 8.07 13.53 -12.01
C GLY A 96 7.38 12.38 -12.75
N GLN A 97 8.07 11.73 -13.69
CA GLN A 97 7.59 10.58 -14.45
C GLN A 97 8.71 9.56 -14.64
N ILE A 98 8.35 8.28 -14.68
CA ILE A 98 9.23 7.18 -15.09
C ILE A 98 8.59 6.38 -16.21
N ASP A 99 9.33 6.16 -17.29
CA ASP A 99 8.93 5.28 -18.38
C ASP A 99 9.43 3.87 -18.09
N VAL A 100 8.51 2.91 -18.10
CA VAL A 100 8.76 1.53 -17.71
C VAL A 100 8.55 0.60 -18.90
N PRO A 101 9.52 -0.25 -19.26
CA PRO A 101 9.41 -1.20 -20.35
C PRO A 101 8.25 -2.19 -20.16
N LYS A 102 7.63 -2.62 -21.26
CA LYS A 102 6.51 -3.58 -21.26
C LYS A 102 6.79 -4.91 -20.54
N ASN A 103 8.03 -5.35 -20.52
CA ASN A 103 8.42 -6.64 -19.94
C ASN A 103 8.75 -6.54 -18.43
N THR A 104 8.56 -5.37 -17.81
CA THR A 104 8.84 -5.19 -16.40
C THR A 104 7.85 -5.95 -15.55
N ASN A 105 8.40 -6.75 -14.61
CA ASN A 105 7.61 -7.54 -13.68
C ASN A 105 7.44 -6.88 -12.32
N ARG A 106 8.44 -6.09 -11.89
CA ARG A 106 8.47 -5.51 -10.53
C ARG A 106 8.95 -4.07 -10.54
N ILE A 107 8.22 -3.23 -9.82
CA ILE A 107 8.59 -1.85 -9.55
C ILE A 107 8.58 -1.67 -8.04
N THR A 108 9.70 -1.25 -7.46
CA THR A 108 9.82 -0.95 -6.04
C THR A 108 10.05 0.54 -5.86
N ILE A 109 9.19 1.20 -5.11
CA ILE A 109 9.28 2.63 -4.80
C ILE A 109 9.82 2.75 -3.39
N LYS A 110 11.01 3.31 -3.23
CA LYS A 110 11.64 3.60 -1.95
C LYS A 110 11.46 5.07 -1.62
N PHE A 111 10.98 5.37 -0.43
CA PHE A 111 10.73 6.73 0.00
C PHE A 111 11.21 6.96 1.42
N SER A 112 11.28 8.20 1.83
CA SER A 112 11.62 8.59 3.20
C SER A 112 10.66 9.65 3.72
N VAL A 113 10.36 9.57 5.01
CA VAL A 113 9.57 10.57 5.73
C VAL A 113 10.46 11.22 6.77
N LEU A 114 10.59 12.53 6.66
CA LEU A 114 11.38 13.33 7.59
C LEU A 114 10.44 13.91 8.64
N SER A 115 10.49 13.35 9.84
CA SER A 115 9.92 13.89 11.06
C SER A 115 10.93 13.67 12.18
N TYR A 116 11.14 14.68 13.01
CA TYR A 116 12.17 14.66 14.06
C TYR A 116 11.64 14.22 15.42
N VAL A 117 10.32 14.16 15.57
CA VAL A 117 9.65 13.80 16.82
C VAL A 117 8.81 12.56 16.59
N ASN A 118 8.90 11.61 17.50
CA ASN A 118 8.14 10.35 17.55
C ASN A 118 8.00 9.66 16.19
N ARG A 119 9.12 9.25 15.64
CA ARG A 119 9.18 8.66 14.31
C ARG A 119 8.40 7.34 14.19
N ALA A 120 8.23 6.61 15.29
CA ALA A 120 7.54 5.33 15.29
C ALA A 120 6.04 5.46 14.99
N ASP A 121 5.42 6.56 15.39
CA ASP A 121 3.98 6.80 15.25
C ASP A 121 3.63 7.65 14.01
N ILE A 122 4.58 7.81 13.08
CA ILE A 122 4.29 8.42 11.77
C ILE A 122 3.37 7.47 11.01
N SER A 123 2.31 8.03 10.42
CA SER A 123 1.43 7.32 9.49
C SER A 123 1.69 7.79 8.07
N VAL A 124 1.87 6.84 7.17
CA VAL A 124 2.09 7.11 5.74
C VAL A 124 0.98 6.45 4.95
N GLU A 125 0.21 7.25 4.22
CA GLU A 125 -0.81 6.75 3.30
C GLU A 125 -0.28 6.82 1.88
N TYR A 126 -0.45 5.75 1.12
CA TYR A 126 -0.08 5.69 -0.29
C TYR A 126 -1.17 5.03 -1.13
N TYR A 127 -1.15 5.33 -2.42
CA TYR A 127 -2.14 4.88 -3.37
C TYR A 127 -1.59 4.92 -4.78
N LEU A 128 -1.80 3.86 -5.56
CA LEU A 128 -1.48 3.82 -6.99
C LEU A 128 -2.78 3.91 -7.79
N GLU A 129 -3.11 5.12 -8.24
CA GLU A 129 -4.28 5.38 -9.09
C GLU A 129 -4.14 4.63 -10.42
N GLY A 130 -5.19 3.92 -10.80
CA GLY A 130 -5.21 3.03 -11.97
C GLY A 130 -4.94 1.57 -11.63
N PHE A 131 -4.48 1.25 -10.42
CA PHE A 131 -4.22 -0.12 -9.98
C PHE A 131 -4.93 -0.48 -8.67
N GLU A 132 -4.88 0.39 -7.66
CA GLU A 132 -5.48 0.16 -6.35
C GLU A 132 -6.87 0.81 -6.26
N SER A 133 -7.78 0.19 -5.53
CA SER A 133 -9.12 0.73 -5.25
C SER A 133 -9.17 1.51 -3.94
N GLU A 134 -8.24 1.26 -3.02
CA GLU A 134 -8.19 1.84 -1.69
C GLU A 134 -6.77 2.28 -1.33
N LYS A 135 -6.68 3.29 -0.47
CA LYS A 135 -5.40 3.73 0.10
C LYS A 135 -4.86 2.70 1.08
N ARG A 136 -3.56 2.52 1.09
CA ARG A 136 -2.84 1.70 2.06
C ARG A 136 -2.08 2.56 3.03
N THR A 137 -1.86 2.04 4.24
CA THR A 137 -1.18 2.75 5.31
C THR A 137 0.04 1.96 5.79
N LEU A 138 1.14 2.67 6.00
CA LEU A 138 2.35 2.19 6.67
C LEU A 138 2.57 3.03 7.93
N THR A 139 3.21 2.43 8.93
CA THR A 139 3.64 3.12 10.16
C THR A 139 5.13 3.44 10.12
N GLY A 140 5.60 4.33 10.96
CA GLY A 140 7.01 4.73 11.02
C GLY A 140 8.00 3.60 11.36
N THR A 141 7.49 2.45 11.83
CA THR A 141 8.28 1.23 12.10
C THR A 141 8.39 0.31 10.90
N ASP A 142 7.56 0.52 9.87
CA ASP A 142 7.58 -0.29 8.67
C ASP A 142 8.72 0.10 7.73
N LYS A 143 9.04 -0.79 6.82
CA LYS A 143 9.98 -0.49 5.75
C LYS A 143 9.35 0.53 4.80
N MET A 144 10.01 1.66 4.59
CA MET A 144 9.53 2.75 3.75
C MET A 144 9.75 2.44 2.27
N GLU A 145 9.15 1.34 1.83
CA GLU A 145 9.12 0.93 0.43
C GLU A 145 7.81 0.23 0.08
N VAL A 146 7.43 0.33 -1.17
CA VAL A 146 6.23 -0.29 -1.74
C VAL A 146 6.62 -1.01 -3.01
N GLU A 147 6.12 -2.23 -3.16
CA GLU A 147 6.39 -3.08 -4.31
C GLU A 147 5.10 -3.33 -5.10
N TYR A 148 5.18 -3.11 -6.41
CA TYR A 148 4.13 -3.44 -7.36
C TYR A 148 4.65 -4.48 -8.34
N THR A 149 3.90 -5.57 -8.52
CA THR A 149 4.25 -6.65 -9.43
C THR A 149 3.19 -6.83 -10.48
N ASN A 150 3.62 -7.21 -11.69
CA ASN A 150 2.73 -7.54 -12.81
C ASN A 150 1.72 -6.42 -13.15
N LEU A 151 2.13 -5.15 -13.07
CA LEU A 151 1.32 -4.06 -13.60
C LEU A 151 1.09 -4.29 -15.11
N GLU A 152 -0.13 -4.10 -15.57
CA GLU A 152 -0.42 -4.07 -17.01
C GLU A 152 0.19 -2.81 -17.64
N GLY A 153 0.26 -2.76 -18.98
CA GLY A 153 0.69 -1.55 -19.67
C GLY A 153 -0.34 -0.44 -19.49
N GLY A 154 0.13 0.76 -19.20
CA GLY A 154 -0.74 1.92 -18.94
C GLY A 154 -0.07 2.97 -18.08
N THR A 155 -0.79 4.06 -17.86
CA THR A 155 -0.32 5.20 -17.06
C THR A 155 -0.93 5.13 -15.68
N TYR A 156 -0.07 5.14 -14.66
CA TYR A 156 -0.44 5.08 -13.24
C TYR A 156 0.07 6.33 -12.53
N ARG A 157 -0.68 6.80 -11.53
CA ARG A 157 -0.24 7.91 -10.69
C ARG A 157 -0.05 7.43 -9.26
N PHE A 158 1.18 7.44 -8.79
CA PHE A 158 1.50 7.16 -7.39
C PHE A 158 1.30 8.42 -6.56
N MET A 159 0.60 8.28 -5.44
CA MET A 159 0.37 9.34 -4.46
C MET A 159 0.84 8.88 -3.09
N LEU A 160 1.53 9.76 -2.37
CA LEU A 160 2.08 9.50 -1.05
C LEU A 160 1.82 10.71 -0.15
N THR A 161 1.22 10.45 1.01
CA THR A 161 1.00 11.44 2.07
C THR A 161 1.52 10.91 3.39
N ALA A 162 1.85 11.78 4.32
CA ALA A 162 2.25 11.39 5.66
C ALA A 162 1.64 12.30 6.72
N LYS A 163 1.39 11.72 7.90
CA LYS A 163 0.99 12.42 9.11
C LYS A 163 2.02 12.16 10.20
N ASN A 164 2.35 13.16 10.98
CA ASN A 164 3.17 12.96 12.18
C ASN A 164 2.34 12.30 13.29
N ALA A 165 2.97 11.97 14.41
CA ALA A 165 2.33 11.34 15.57
C ALA A 165 1.16 12.15 16.16
N ASP A 166 1.15 13.47 15.97
CA ASP A 166 0.10 14.38 16.44
C ASP A 166 -1.00 14.64 15.39
N GLY A 167 -0.95 13.93 14.25
CA GLY A 167 -1.96 14.01 13.20
C GLY A 167 -1.78 15.15 12.20
N VAL A 168 -0.67 15.89 12.26
CA VAL A 168 -0.38 16.97 11.30
C VAL A 168 0.06 16.35 9.97
N GLU A 169 -0.65 16.67 8.90
CA GLU A 169 -0.39 16.17 7.55
C GLU A 169 0.76 16.91 6.87
N CYS A 170 1.44 16.24 5.94
CA CYS A 170 2.42 16.89 5.08
C CYS A 170 1.74 18.00 4.25
N GLU A 171 2.46 19.11 4.04
CA GLU A 171 1.92 20.29 3.34
C GLU A 171 1.51 19.98 1.89
N GLN A 172 2.22 19.09 1.23
CA GLN A 172 1.94 18.69 -0.15
C GLN A 172 2.07 17.18 -0.29
N PRO A 173 1.03 16.49 -0.82
CA PRO A 173 1.15 15.10 -1.24
C PRO A 173 2.23 14.97 -2.31
N LEU A 174 3.06 13.96 -2.18
CA LEU A 174 4.03 13.65 -3.22
C LEU A 174 3.33 12.80 -4.28
N THR A 175 3.47 13.22 -5.54
CA THR A 175 2.89 12.52 -6.68
C THR A 175 3.90 12.33 -7.79
N PHE A 176 3.88 11.19 -8.46
CA PHE A 176 4.60 10.98 -9.70
C PHE A 176 3.88 9.98 -10.61
N VAL A 177 4.26 9.98 -11.89
CA VAL A 177 3.61 9.16 -12.92
C VAL A 177 4.51 7.99 -13.29
N ILE A 178 3.93 6.80 -13.38
CA ILE A 178 4.56 5.60 -13.95
C ILE A 178 3.87 5.35 -15.28
N ASP A 179 4.61 5.44 -16.37
CA ASP A 179 4.10 5.13 -17.71
C ASP A 179 4.72 3.82 -18.20
N LYS A 180 3.92 2.74 -18.13
CA LYS A 180 4.37 1.42 -18.57
C LYS A 180 3.91 1.15 -19.99
N GLU A 181 4.86 0.81 -20.86
CA GLU A 181 4.58 0.41 -22.23
C GLU A 181 3.58 -0.74 -22.31
N LEU A 182 2.62 -0.65 -23.24
CA LEU A 182 1.65 -1.71 -23.51
C LEU A 182 2.32 -2.93 -24.10
N GLY A 183 2.06 -4.10 -23.52
CA GLY A 183 2.39 -5.38 -24.12
C GLY A 183 1.58 -5.61 -25.41
N PHE A 184 2.13 -6.38 -26.35
CA PHE A 184 1.42 -6.67 -27.62
C PHE A 184 0.00 -7.20 -27.40
N PHE A 185 -0.17 -8.16 -26.48
CA PHE A 185 -1.47 -8.76 -26.16
C PHE A 185 -2.42 -7.87 -25.35
N GLU A 186 -1.90 -6.80 -24.78
CA GLU A 186 -2.68 -5.81 -24.02
C GLU A 186 -3.33 -4.77 -24.96
N THR A 187 -2.80 -4.64 -26.19
CA THR A 187 -3.32 -3.70 -27.17
C THR A 187 -4.72 -4.11 -27.65
N ASN A 188 -5.57 -3.11 -27.87
CA ASN A 188 -6.93 -3.34 -28.41
C ASN A 188 -6.91 -4.07 -29.74
N LEU A 189 -5.90 -3.83 -30.56
CA LEU A 189 -5.73 -4.50 -31.86
C LEU A 189 -5.47 -6.01 -31.70
N ALA A 190 -4.59 -6.40 -30.77
CA ALA A 190 -4.31 -7.80 -30.49
C ALA A 190 -5.54 -8.53 -29.91
N LYS A 191 -6.27 -7.87 -28.99
CA LYS A 191 -7.54 -8.40 -28.45
C LYS A 191 -8.57 -8.61 -29.55
N MET A 192 -8.72 -7.67 -30.49
CA MET A 192 -9.63 -7.78 -31.64
C MET A 192 -9.22 -8.93 -32.58
N LEU A 193 -7.92 -9.05 -32.88
CA LEU A 193 -7.41 -10.15 -33.71
C LEU A 193 -7.65 -11.51 -33.05
N LEU A 194 -7.47 -11.62 -31.73
CA LEU A 194 -7.75 -12.85 -30.99
C LEU A 194 -9.23 -13.23 -31.08
N VAL A 195 -10.15 -12.31 -30.96
CA VAL A 195 -11.59 -12.55 -31.09
C VAL A 195 -11.93 -13.01 -32.49
N ILE A 196 -11.39 -12.34 -33.52
CA ILE A 196 -11.59 -12.76 -34.94
C ILE A 196 -11.08 -14.18 -35.15
N PHE A 197 -9.90 -14.50 -34.63
CA PHE A 197 -9.31 -15.83 -34.73
C PHE A 197 -10.20 -16.93 -34.10
N ILE A 198 -10.72 -16.67 -32.89
CA ILE A 198 -11.64 -17.59 -32.21
C ILE A 198 -12.92 -17.80 -33.01
N VAL A 199 -13.51 -16.72 -33.52
CA VAL A 199 -14.72 -16.81 -34.37
C VAL A 199 -14.46 -17.67 -35.63
N LEU A 200 -13.29 -17.46 -36.25
CA LEU A 200 -12.90 -18.23 -37.44
C LEU A 200 -12.72 -19.72 -37.12
N LEU A 201 -12.12 -20.07 -36.00
CA LEU A 201 -12.00 -21.46 -35.52
C LEU A 201 -13.38 -22.10 -35.31
N ILE A 202 -14.32 -21.37 -34.72
CA ILE A 202 -15.70 -21.86 -34.51
C ILE A 202 -16.37 -22.12 -35.87
N LEU A 203 -16.25 -21.21 -36.83
CA LEU A 203 -16.83 -21.38 -38.17
C LEU A 203 -16.25 -22.58 -38.90
N VAL A 204 -14.93 -22.77 -38.82
CA VAL A 204 -14.25 -23.96 -39.39
C VAL A 204 -14.76 -25.22 -38.69
N GLY A 205 -14.86 -25.24 -37.37
CA GLY A 205 -15.41 -26.39 -36.63
C GLY A 205 -16.84 -26.75 -37.07
N ILE A 206 -17.70 -25.75 -37.22
CA ILE A 206 -19.08 -25.95 -37.72
C ILE A 206 -19.07 -26.50 -39.17
N ALA A 207 -18.22 -25.99 -40.05
CA ALA A 207 -18.11 -26.46 -41.42
C ALA A 207 -17.65 -27.92 -41.48
N VAL A 208 -16.65 -28.30 -40.67
CA VAL A 208 -16.17 -29.68 -40.57
C VAL A 208 -17.26 -30.59 -40.00
N ALA A 209 -17.95 -30.21 -38.96
CA ALA A 209 -19.05 -30.97 -38.35
C ALA A 209 -20.19 -31.19 -39.39
N ARG A 210 -20.58 -30.16 -40.15
CA ARG A 210 -21.56 -30.28 -41.21
C ARG A 210 -21.10 -31.23 -42.31
N SER A 211 -19.84 -31.20 -42.71
CA SER A 211 -19.27 -32.10 -43.72
C SER A 211 -19.28 -33.54 -43.27
N ILE A 212 -18.88 -33.82 -42.04
CA ILE A 212 -18.92 -35.16 -41.43
C ILE A 212 -20.37 -35.67 -41.36
N PHE A 213 -21.30 -34.84 -40.89
CA PHE A 213 -22.72 -35.21 -40.83
C PHE A 213 -23.31 -35.55 -42.22
N LYS A 214 -22.94 -34.80 -43.26
CA LYS A 214 -23.35 -35.06 -44.62
C LYS A 214 -22.79 -36.38 -45.15
N LEU A 215 -21.55 -36.73 -44.82
CA LEU A 215 -20.92 -38.00 -45.19
C LEU A 215 -21.63 -39.19 -44.51
N LEU A 216 -21.87 -39.09 -43.21
CA LEU A 216 -22.59 -40.14 -42.45
C LEU A 216 -23.99 -40.38 -42.96
N ARG A 217 -24.71 -39.30 -43.32
CA ARG A 217 -26.04 -39.40 -43.88
C ARG A 217 -26.03 -40.12 -45.21
N ARG A 218 -25.08 -39.82 -46.10
CA ARG A 218 -24.93 -40.53 -47.40
C ARG A 218 -24.62 -42.02 -47.24
N GLN A 219 -23.76 -42.37 -46.24
CA GLN A 219 -23.46 -43.78 -45.94
C GLN A 219 -24.70 -44.52 -45.41
N ASN A 220 -25.49 -43.91 -44.54
CA ASN A 220 -26.72 -44.52 -44.05
C ASN A 220 -27.75 -44.73 -45.16
N GLU A 221 -27.93 -43.76 -46.10
CA GLU A 221 -28.79 -43.87 -47.23
C GLU A 221 -28.39 -45.07 -48.18
N GLN A 222 -27.06 -45.21 -48.39
CA GLN A 222 -26.55 -46.37 -49.20
C GLN A 222 -26.78 -47.73 -48.50
N VAL A 223 -26.59 -47.77 -47.17
CA VAL A 223 -26.84 -49.00 -46.38
C VAL A 223 -28.34 -49.39 -46.45
N GLU A 224 -29.25 -48.43 -46.34
CA GLU A 224 -30.68 -48.67 -46.44
C GLU A 224 -31.07 -49.13 -47.83
N GLU A 225 -30.55 -48.54 -48.90
CA GLU A 225 -30.79 -49.01 -50.28
C GLU A 225 -30.31 -50.45 -50.50
N LEU A 226 -29.15 -50.81 -50.02
CA LEU A 226 -28.63 -52.19 -50.08
C LEU A 226 -29.48 -53.18 -49.28
N ARG A 227 -30.00 -52.77 -48.15
CA ARG A 227 -30.87 -53.57 -47.29
C ARG A 227 -32.20 -53.84 -47.99
N GLN A 228 -32.80 -52.85 -48.62
CA GLN A 228 -34.03 -53.02 -49.40
C GLN A 228 -33.85 -53.95 -50.62
N ARG A 229 -32.70 -53.92 -51.33
CA ARG A 229 -32.40 -54.83 -52.45
C ARG A 229 -32.19 -56.30 -52.04
N MET A 230 -31.82 -56.55 -50.76
CA MET A 230 -31.64 -57.92 -50.23
C MET A 230 -32.94 -58.58 -49.76
N ILE A 231 -34.01 -57.80 -49.58
CA ILE A 231 -35.32 -58.29 -49.11
C ILE A 231 -36.30 -58.56 -50.26
N MET A 232 -36.00 -58.11 -51.46
CA MET A 232 -36.72 -58.47 -52.69
C MET A 232 -36.09 -59.71 -53.36
#